data_65f2d1d80a4176f4e1ec34287162a981
#
_entry.id   65f2d1d80a4176f4e1ec34287162a981
#
_cell.length_a   1.000
_cell.length_b   1.000
_cell.length_c   1.000
_cell.angle_alpha   90.00
_cell.angle_beta   90.00
_cell.angle_gamma   90.00
#
_symmetry.space_group_name_H-M   'P 1'
#
loop_
_entity.id
_entity.type
_entity.pdbx_description
1 polymer ?
#
loop_
_entity_poly.entity_id
_entity_poly.type
_entity_poly.pdbx_seq_one_letter_code
_entity_poly.pdbx_strand_id
1 'polypeptide(L)'
;MQINVITQSVGVEETLGSCTAEQPIDADITLPDYCPDIRRVLKCLVTPRITAVQTAGDRATADGSAGVCVIYADEQGTVCCFEQTYPFSKYADLKGADENCCVNVRAYTQYANCRAVSPRRLDIHAVVSVAFGISGVKEEEIITGAEGAGIQLRCCDSRTASLVACTETAFPMSETVPLPDGDPAVSCVLSAQAAALAQEIKVISNELLVKGELTVSAVCRGEGGEIFSFGHSMPISQIINLEGIDEDCTCCVCLPVTSLEVLPKADQAGDNRLIDISARVGAGVKAYRELSFPTVTDAYSVCCDLETKSRNADFAVIADKFNDTFTCRSTQDLPEARQILALWCSDLSKSVAQDSDGIIISGELTLHFLYTDAESQPCYAQRQTNYEYRRAVRKCGDLKCSPCIEITAASAACASGSADVRVEMNISGCIFDSVRRKTVTSIECSDSDGKKTGGAALTVYFADAGEEIWDIARRYNTTVEAVEQENGITGETVAQKCMLLIPGV
;
A
#
# COMPACT_ATOMS: atom_id res chain seq x y z
N MET A 1 -23.15 40.49 -15.86
CA MET A 1 -23.77 40.04 -14.58
C MET A 1 -22.77 39.18 -13.85
N GLN A 2 -22.60 39.35 -12.54
CA GLN A 2 -21.59 38.60 -11.78
C GLN A 2 -22.22 37.33 -11.21
N ILE A 3 -21.58 36.19 -11.44
CA ILE A 3 -21.94 34.91 -10.83
C ILE A 3 -20.91 34.64 -9.72
N ASN A 4 -21.41 34.34 -8.53
CA ASN A 4 -20.58 33.91 -7.41
C ASN A 4 -20.64 32.37 -7.33
N VAL A 5 -19.50 31.69 -7.58
CA VAL A 5 -19.41 30.25 -7.54
C VAL A 5 -18.97 29.83 -6.14
N ILE A 6 -19.66 28.86 -5.58
CA ILE A 6 -19.36 28.24 -4.28
C ILE A 6 -18.66 26.92 -4.52
N THR A 7 -17.49 26.72 -3.92
CA THR A 7 -16.68 25.51 -4.08
C THR A 7 -16.44 24.80 -2.75
N GLN A 8 -16.18 23.51 -2.84
CA GLN A 8 -15.68 22.67 -1.76
C GLN A 8 -14.32 22.12 -2.19
N SER A 9 -13.28 22.34 -1.38
CA SER A 9 -11.99 21.73 -1.58
C SER A 9 -12.01 20.26 -1.14
N VAL A 10 -11.44 19.39 -1.97
CA VAL A 10 -11.30 17.95 -1.74
C VAL A 10 -9.86 17.56 -2.01
N GLY A 11 -9.18 17.05 -1.00
CA GLY A 11 -7.82 16.51 -1.15
C GLY A 11 -7.86 15.13 -1.83
N VAL A 12 -7.09 15.00 -2.89
CA VAL A 12 -6.90 13.74 -3.62
C VAL A 12 -5.43 13.35 -3.62
N GLU A 13 -5.16 12.05 -3.63
CA GLU A 13 -3.78 11.59 -3.78
C GLU A 13 -3.32 11.78 -5.23
N GLU A 14 -2.20 12.48 -5.40
CA GLU A 14 -1.51 12.63 -6.68
C GLU A 14 -0.19 11.88 -6.67
N THR A 15 0.01 11.00 -7.67
CA THR A 15 1.32 10.38 -7.90
C THR A 15 2.18 11.35 -8.69
N LEU A 16 3.22 11.89 -8.04
CA LEU A 16 4.12 12.88 -8.63
C LEU A 16 5.22 12.22 -9.46
N GLY A 17 5.58 10.98 -9.13
CA GLY A 17 6.55 10.24 -9.89
C GLY A 17 6.95 8.91 -9.26
N SER A 18 7.67 8.11 -10.04
CA SER A 18 8.33 6.91 -9.55
C SER A 18 9.61 6.66 -10.35
N CYS A 19 10.64 6.16 -9.69
CA CYS A 19 11.85 5.70 -10.36
C CYS A 19 12.45 4.52 -9.62
N THR A 20 13.29 3.76 -10.32
CA THR A 20 14.03 2.64 -9.74
C THR A 20 15.50 2.81 -10.09
N ALA A 21 16.37 2.71 -9.09
CA ALA A 21 17.81 2.72 -9.24
C ALA A 21 18.37 1.34 -8.90
N GLU A 22 19.33 0.87 -9.68
CA GLU A 22 19.95 -0.43 -9.48
C GLU A 22 21.31 -0.29 -8.78
N GLN A 23 21.60 -1.24 -7.89
CA GLN A 23 22.90 -1.44 -7.27
C GLN A 23 23.42 -2.84 -7.62
N PRO A 24 24.37 -2.94 -8.56
CA PRO A 24 25.06 -4.19 -8.82
C PRO A 24 26.02 -4.52 -7.67
N ILE A 25 26.14 -5.80 -7.37
CA ILE A 25 27.08 -6.39 -6.44
C ILE A 25 27.84 -7.47 -7.19
N ASP A 26 29.09 -7.16 -7.52
CA ASP A 26 30.01 -8.10 -8.15
C ASP A 26 31.18 -8.31 -7.20
N ALA A 27 31.29 -9.50 -6.61
CA ALA A 27 32.25 -9.77 -5.56
C ALA A 27 32.95 -11.12 -5.74
N ASP A 28 34.26 -11.07 -5.71
CA ASP A 28 35.14 -12.23 -5.63
C ASP A 28 35.70 -12.30 -4.19
N ILE A 29 35.18 -13.27 -3.41
CA ILE A 29 35.41 -13.35 -1.98
C ILE A 29 36.28 -14.57 -1.67
N THR A 30 37.34 -14.35 -0.91
CA THR A 30 38.10 -15.43 -0.28
C THR A 30 37.61 -15.60 1.16
N LEU A 31 37.17 -16.80 1.53
CA LEU A 31 36.72 -17.08 2.89
C LEU A 31 37.85 -16.86 3.89
N PRO A 32 37.57 -16.19 5.02
CA PRO A 32 38.51 -16.08 6.15
C PRO A 32 38.93 -17.44 6.70
N ASP A 33 40.10 -17.52 7.32
CA ASP A 33 40.71 -18.78 7.80
C ASP A 33 39.85 -19.53 8.85
N TYR A 34 39.00 -18.81 9.57
CA TYR A 34 38.07 -19.39 10.55
C TYR A 34 36.83 -20.05 9.92
N CYS A 35 36.56 -19.79 8.63
CA CYS A 35 35.48 -20.44 7.90
C CYS A 35 35.94 -21.84 7.38
N PRO A 36 35.10 -22.88 7.54
CA PRO A 36 35.34 -24.20 6.92
C PRO A 36 35.34 -24.12 5.39
N ASP A 37 36.00 -25.05 4.75
CA ASP A 37 36.05 -25.20 3.30
C ASP A 37 34.67 -25.55 2.72
N ILE A 38 34.33 -24.92 1.60
CA ILE A 38 33.05 -25.11 0.92
C ILE A 38 33.08 -26.41 0.15
N ARG A 39 32.19 -27.34 0.50
CA ARG A 39 31.87 -28.51 -0.32
C ARG A 39 30.78 -28.16 -1.35
N ARG A 40 29.74 -27.48 -0.90
CA ARG A 40 28.60 -27.12 -1.75
C ARG A 40 27.92 -25.82 -1.24
N VAL A 41 27.69 -24.87 -2.13
CA VAL A 41 26.81 -23.70 -1.85
C VAL A 41 25.37 -24.19 -1.86
N LEU A 42 24.63 -23.90 -0.79
CA LEU A 42 23.23 -24.22 -0.63
C LEU A 42 22.36 -23.05 -1.13
N LYS A 43 22.63 -21.85 -0.64
CA LYS A 43 21.90 -20.62 -1.04
C LYS A 43 22.76 -19.39 -0.82
N CYS A 44 22.60 -18.44 -1.71
CA CYS A 44 23.03 -17.06 -1.51
C CYS A 44 21.78 -16.18 -1.29
N LEU A 45 21.69 -15.55 -0.15
CA LEU A 45 20.65 -14.59 0.20
C LEU A 45 21.26 -13.20 0.10
N VAL A 46 20.54 -12.29 -0.55
CA VAL A 46 20.89 -10.87 -0.58
C VAL A 46 19.72 -10.11 0.02
N THR A 47 19.95 -9.46 1.14
CA THR A 47 18.91 -8.75 1.88
C THR A 47 19.23 -7.26 1.89
N PRO A 48 18.55 -6.45 1.08
CA PRO A 48 18.72 -5.01 1.10
C PRO A 48 18.05 -4.41 2.34
N ARG A 49 18.68 -3.36 2.90
CA ARG A 49 18.22 -2.62 4.07
C ARG A 49 18.31 -1.13 3.75
N ILE A 50 17.21 -0.40 3.96
CA ILE A 50 17.20 1.06 3.90
C ILE A 50 17.43 1.61 5.32
N THR A 51 18.54 2.31 5.52
CA THR A 51 18.92 2.85 6.83
C THR A 51 18.50 4.30 7.01
N ALA A 52 18.44 5.08 5.93
CA ALA A 52 17.98 6.46 5.97
C ALA A 52 17.33 6.87 4.64
N VAL A 53 16.31 7.71 4.73
CA VAL A 53 15.72 8.43 3.59
C VAL A 53 15.77 9.91 3.95
N GLN A 54 16.31 10.73 3.07
CA GLN A 54 16.45 12.17 3.25
C GLN A 54 15.93 12.89 2.01
N THR A 55 15.12 13.92 2.21
CA THR A 55 14.66 14.82 1.16
C THR A 55 15.36 16.17 1.34
N ALA A 56 16.00 16.65 0.30
CA ALA A 56 16.68 17.94 0.30
C ALA A 56 16.51 18.63 -1.07
N GLY A 57 15.82 19.77 -1.07
CA GLY A 57 15.48 20.49 -2.29
C GLY A 57 14.67 19.63 -3.25
N ASP A 58 15.16 19.46 -4.48
CA ASP A 58 14.54 18.70 -5.56
C ASP A 58 15.00 17.22 -5.65
N ARG A 59 15.53 16.66 -4.55
CA ARG A 59 16.09 15.31 -4.52
C ARG A 59 15.72 14.54 -3.26
N ALA A 60 15.37 13.27 -3.44
CA ALA A 60 15.29 12.27 -2.36
C ALA A 60 16.49 11.34 -2.44
N THR A 61 17.16 11.11 -1.33
CA THR A 61 18.29 10.18 -1.21
C THR A 61 17.94 9.05 -0.25
N ALA A 62 18.24 7.82 -0.66
CA ALA A 62 18.09 6.63 0.16
C ALA A 62 19.46 6.00 0.39
N ASP A 63 19.89 5.97 1.64
CA ASP A 63 21.09 5.28 2.09
C ASP A 63 20.72 3.91 2.63
N GLY A 64 21.56 2.93 2.35
CA GLY A 64 21.30 1.57 2.75
C GLY A 64 22.49 0.65 2.59
N SER A 65 22.24 -0.62 2.84
CA SER A 65 23.22 -1.68 2.64
C SER A 65 22.54 -2.95 2.10
N ALA A 66 23.31 -3.73 1.37
CA ALA A 66 22.91 -5.08 0.96
C ALA A 66 23.74 -6.10 1.75
N GLY A 67 23.10 -6.83 2.65
CA GLY A 67 23.69 -7.96 3.35
C GLY A 67 23.69 -9.18 2.44
N VAL A 68 24.85 -9.72 2.15
CA VAL A 68 25.02 -10.97 1.39
C VAL A 68 25.34 -12.08 2.38
N CYS A 69 24.46 -13.07 2.48
CA CYS A 69 24.68 -14.28 3.30
C CYS A 69 24.76 -15.50 2.38
N VAL A 70 25.88 -16.18 2.39
CA VAL A 70 26.09 -17.44 1.66
C VAL A 70 25.98 -18.60 2.63
N ILE A 71 24.94 -19.40 2.47
CA ILE A 71 24.72 -20.65 3.21
C ILE A 71 25.33 -21.78 2.41
N TYR A 72 26.23 -22.55 3.03
CA TYR A 72 26.93 -23.65 2.37
C TYR A 72 27.11 -24.85 3.31
N ALA A 73 27.35 -26.00 2.72
CA ALA A 73 27.76 -27.21 3.44
C ALA A 73 29.28 -27.36 3.37
N ASP A 74 29.89 -27.66 4.50
CA ASP A 74 31.32 -28.05 4.59
C ASP A 74 31.55 -29.51 4.19
N GLU A 75 32.80 -30.01 4.28
CA GLU A 75 33.14 -31.39 3.95
C GLU A 75 32.53 -32.41 4.90
N GLN A 76 32.20 -32.04 6.13
CA GLN A 76 31.54 -32.85 7.14
C GLN A 76 29.99 -32.86 6.97
N GLY A 77 29.45 -32.06 6.08
CA GLY A 77 28.01 -31.88 5.91
C GLY A 77 27.40 -30.92 6.93
N THR A 78 28.21 -30.12 7.59
CA THR A 78 27.71 -29.06 8.50
C THR A 78 27.24 -27.85 7.70
N VAL A 79 26.08 -27.29 8.06
CA VAL A 79 25.60 -26.05 7.46
C VAL A 79 26.38 -24.88 8.03
N CYS A 80 27.02 -24.12 7.19
CA CYS A 80 27.79 -22.94 7.54
C CYS A 80 27.24 -21.69 6.83
N CYS A 81 27.55 -20.50 7.34
CA CYS A 81 27.25 -19.26 6.65
C CYS A 81 28.49 -18.33 6.63
N PHE A 82 28.52 -17.50 5.60
CA PHE A 82 29.43 -16.40 5.47
C PHE A 82 28.64 -15.16 5.12
N GLU A 83 28.90 -14.06 5.81
CA GLU A 83 28.18 -12.80 5.61
C GLU A 83 29.13 -11.67 5.24
N GLN A 84 28.65 -10.81 4.33
CA GLN A 84 29.35 -9.58 3.97
C GLN A 84 28.31 -8.52 3.59
N THR A 85 28.57 -7.26 3.96
CA THR A 85 27.67 -6.14 3.73
C THR A 85 28.27 -5.16 2.74
N TYR A 86 27.45 -4.71 1.79
CA TYR A 86 27.81 -3.74 0.75
C TYR A 86 26.94 -2.49 0.92
N PRO A 87 27.51 -1.32 1.27
CA PRO A 87 26.74 -0.08 1.40
C PRO A 87 26.35 0.45 0.02
N PHE A 88 25.23 1.15 -0.03
CA PHE A 88 24.79 1.89 -1.21
C PHE A 88 24.12 3.20 -0.83
N SER A 89 24.16 4.17 -1.78
CA SER A 89 23.37 5.39 -1.73
C SER A 89 22.76 5.62 -3.10
N LYS A 90 21.44 5.82 -3.16
CA LYS A 90 20.69 6.08 -4.39
C LYS A 90 19.83 7.31 -4.22
N TYR A 91 19.48 7.94 -5.34
CA TYR A 91 18.66 9.13 -5.32
C TYR A 91 17.60 9.11 -6.42
N ALA A 92 16.55 9.89 -6.18
CA ALA A 92 15.51 10.23 -7.11
C ALA A 92 15.35 11.75 -7.21
N ASP A 93 15.08 12.26 -8.41
CA ASP A 93 14.74 13.66 -8.60
C ASP A 93 13.27 13.91 -8.24
N LEU A 94 13.02 14.95 -7.43
CA LEU A 94 11.69 15.37 -6.94
C LEU A 94 11.12 16.55 -7.76
N LYS A 95 11.47 16.68 -9.04
CA LYS A 95 11.08 17.84 -9.86
C LYS A 95 9.57 18.04 -9.86
N GLY A 96 9.14 19.20 -9.36
CA GLY A 96 7.72 19.56 -9.28
C GLY A 96 6.97 19.00 -8.06
N ALA A 97 7.66 18.36 -7.13
CA ALA A 97 7.09 17.95 -5.84
C ALA A 97 7.17 19.12 -4.84
N ASP A 98 6.08 19.35 -4.12
CA ASP A 98 6.06 20.31 -3.02
C ASP A 98 6.82 19.79 -1.79
N GLU A 99 7.14 20.67 -0.84
CA GLU A 99 7.85 20.32 0.41
C GLU A 99 7.09 19.27 1.24
N ASN A 100 5.79 19.10 1.02
CA ASN A 100 4.90 18.17 1.72
C ASN A 100 4.70 16.84 0.97
N CYS A 101 5.55 16.52 -0.03
CA CYS A 101 5.44 15.24 -0.71
C CYS A 101 5.88 14.06 0.18
N CYS A 102 5.20 12.93 0.02
CA CYS A 102 5.57 11.67 0.65
C CYS A 102 6.49 10.88 -0.26
N VAL A 103 7.66 10.48 0.25
CA VAL A 103 8.63 9.66 -0.48
C VAL A 103 8.69 8.29 0.16
N ASN A 104 8.12 7.30 -0.51
CA ASN A 104 8.20 5.89 -0.14
C ASN A 104 9.38 5.24 -0.83
N VAL A 105 10.26 4.60 -0.08
CA VAL A 105 11.43 3.91 -0.63
C VAL A 105 11.37 2.43 -0.26
N ARG A 106 11.54 1.57 -1.26
CA ARG A 106 11.61 0.12 -1.09
C ARG A 106 12.85 -0.42 -1.78
N ALA A 107 13.55 -1.33 -1.11
CA ALA A 107 14.66 -2.05 -1.71
C ALA A 107 14.33 -3.54 -1.79
N TYR A 108 14.65 -4.17 -2.91
CA TYR A 108 14.45 -5.59 -3.13
C TYR A 108 15.55 -6.16 -4.01
N THR A 109 15.79 -7.46 -3.89
CA THR A 109 16.78 -8.16 -4.70
C THR A 109 16.12 -8.62 -6.00
N GLN A 110 16.67 -8.21 -7.16
CA GLN A 110 16.18 -8.68 -8.45
C GLN A 110 16.66 -10.10 -8.74
N TYR A 111 17.93 -10.34 -8.51
CA TYR A 111 18.55 -11.67 -8.58
C TYR A 111 19.80 -11.74 -7.72
N ALA A 112 20.16 -12.95 -7.33
CA ALA A 112 21.41 -13.24 -6.67
C ALA A 112 21.93 -14.59 -7.17
N ASN A 113 23.16 -14.63 -7.64
CA ASN A 113 23.86 -15.82 -8.04
C ASN A 113 25.18 -15.91 -7.30
N CYS A 114 25.51 -17.10 -6.82
CA CYS A 114 26.76 -17.38 -6.12
C CYS A 114 27.31 -18.71 -6.55
N ARG A 115 28.59 -18.76 -6.85
CA ARG A 115 29.31 -19.95 -7.26
C ARG A 115 30.59 -20.10 -6.46
N ALA A 116 30.84 -21.28 -5.93
CA ALA A 116 32.16 -21.62 -5.42
C ALA A 116 33.12 -21.92 -6.60
N VAL A 117 34.15 -21.09 -6.71
CA VAL A 117 35.23 -21.23 -7.71
C VAL A 117 36.28 -22.21 -7.19
N SER A 118 36.47 -22.25 -5.88
CA SER A 118 37.30 -23.19 -5.16
C SER A 118 36.74 -23.42 -3.75
N PRO A 119 37.25 -24.37 -2.95
CA PRO A 119 36.76 -24.59 -1.59
C PRO A 119 36.74 -23.34 -0.68
N ARG A 120 37.54 -22.32 -1.02
CA ARG A 120 37.66 -21.09 -0.22
C ARG A 120 37.32 -19.82 -0.99
N ARG A 121 36.81 -19.94 -2.22
CA ARG A 121 36.59 -18.76 -3.08
C ARG A 121 35.20 -18.76 -3.68
N LEU A 122 34.49 -17.66 -3.46
CA LEU A 122 33.14 -17.42 -3.93
C LEU A 122 33.13 -16.30 -4.97
N ASP A 123 32.40 -16.52 -6.04
CA ASP A 123 32.09 -15.54 -7.07
C ASP A 123 30.59 -15.19 -6.96
N ILE A 124 30.26 -13.94 -6.68
CA ILE A 124 28.90 -13.48 -6.38
C ILE A 124 28.51 -12.37 -7.35
N HIS A 125 27.38 -12.56 -8.00
CA HIS A 125 26.72 -11.57 -8.85
C HIS A 125 25.29 -11.36 -8.39
N ALA A 126 24.95 -10.15 -7.97
CA ALA A 126 23.59 -9.80 -7.56
C ALA A 126 23.23 -8.38 -7.99
N VAL A 127 21.96 -8.10 -8.06
CA VAL A 127 21.42 -6.76 -8.27
C VAL A 127 20.33 -6.48 -7.26
N VAL A 128 20.50 -5.37 -6.56
CA VAL A 128 19.49 -4.79 -5.68
C VAL A 128 18.84 -3.61 -6.39
N SER A 129 17.53 -3.56 -6.39
CA SER A 129 16.73 -2.44 -6.88
C SER A 129 16.25 -1.60 -5.71
N VAL A 130 16.40 -0.28 -5.84
CA VAL A 130 15.88 0.72 -4.90
C VAL A 130 14.79 1.51 -5.65
N ALA A 131 13.55 1.27 -5.31
CA ALA A 131 12.38 1.90 -5.91
C ALA A 131 11.90 3.07 -5.05
N PHE A 132 11.73 4.22 -5.68
CA PHE A 132 11.18 5.44 -5.09
C PHE A 132 9.78 5.65 -5.64
N GLY A 133 8.80 5.83 -4.77
CA GLY A 133 7.46 6.30 -5.07
C GLY A 133 7.26 7.68 -4.46
N ILE A 134 6.82 8.65 -5.24
CA ILE A 134 6.63 10.03 -4.81
C ILE A 134 5.15 10.35 -4.98
N SER A 135 4.49 10.73 -3.90
CA SER A 135 3.08 11.12 -3.89
C SER A 135 2.87 12.36 -3.03
N GLY A 136 1.77 13.04 -3.27
CA GLY A 136 1.37 14.23 -2.52
C GLY A 136 -0.14 14.34 -2.42
N VAL A 137 -0.60 15.35 -1.69
CA VAL A 137 -2.01 15.73 -1.61
C VAL A 137 -2.24 16.89 -2.56
N LYS A 138 -3.17 16.71 -3.50
CA LYS A 138 -3.62 17.75 -4.40
C LYS A 138 -5.03 18.20 -4.01
N GLU A 139 -5.21 19.49 -3.83
CA GLU A 139 -6.51 20.10 -3.61
C GLU A 139 -7.27 20.24 -4.93
N GLU A 140 -8.46 19.67 -5.01
CA GLU A 140 -9.38 19.80 -6.14
C GLU A 140 -10.64 20.56 -5.71
N GLU A 141 -10.93 21.66 -6.41
CA GLU A 141 -12.14 22.45 -6.18
C GLU A 141 -13.34 21.83 -6.91
N ILE A 142 -14.38 21.49 -6.16
CA ILE A 142 -15.65 20.98 -6.67
C ILE A 142 -16.71 22.07 -6.50
N ILE A 143 -17.42 22.42 -7.58
CA ILE A 143 -18.51 23.39 -7.52
C ILE A 143 -19.71 22.75 -6.82
N THR A 144 -20.08 23.33 -5.68
CA THR A 144 -21.21 22.89 -4.85
C THR A 144 -22.44 23.79 -5.01
N GLY A 145 -22.24 24.99 -5.56
CA GLY A 145 -23.30 25.96 -5.76
C GLY A 145 -22.85 27.15 -6.60
N ALA A 146 -23.80 27.96 -7.00
CA ALA A 146 -23.54 29.26 -7.61
C ALA A 146 -24.76 30.21 -7.38
N GLU A 147 -24.48 31.46 -7.21
CA GLU A 147 -25.50 32.51 -6.96
C GLU A 147 -25.42 33.64 -8.00
N GLY A 148 -26.54 34.23 -8.30
CA GLY A 148 -26.65 35.40 -9.18
C GLY A 148 -27.24 35.10 -10.55
N ALA A 149 -27.51 36.16 -11.34
CA ALA A 149 -27.90 36.11 -12.75
C ALA A 149 -29.07 35.15 -13.10
N GLY A 150 -29.99 34.90 -12.19
CA GLY A 150 -31.10 33.96 -12.43
C GLY A 150 -30.64 32.53 -12.73
N ILE A 151 -29.54 32.12 -12.10
CA ILE A 151 -28.93 30.79 -12.31
C ILE A 151 -29.81 29.68 -11.76
N GLN A 152 -29.90 28.59 -12.52
CA GLN A 152 -30.52 27.34 -12.13
C GLN A 152 -29.45 26.28 -12.09
N LEU A 153 -29.41 25.48 -11.03
CA LEU A 153 -28.43 24.45 -10.80
C LEU A 153 -29.09 23.08 -10.70
N ARG A 154 -28.54 22.12 -11.42
CA ARG A 154 -28.85 20.72 -11.21
C ARG A 154 -27.77 20.12 -10.33
N CYS A 155 -28.11 19.67 -9.15
CA CYS A 155 -27.18 19.12 -8.18
C CYS A 155 -27.50 17.64 -7.93
N CYS A 156 -26.46 16.91 -7.54
CA CYS A 156 -26.60 15.58 -6.94
C CYS A 156 -25.79 15.52 -5.64
N ASP A 157 -26.30 14.80 -4.66
CA ASP A 157 -25.56 14.57 -3.42
C ASP A 157 -24.35 13.68 -3.69
N SER A 158 -23.18 14.13 -3.29
CA SER A 158 -21.92 13.42 -3.42
C SER A 158 -21.29 13.24 -2.05
N ARG A 159 -20.65 12.08 -1.88
CA ARG A 159 -19.84 11.77 -0.71
C ARG A 159 -18.48 11.32 -1.18
N THR A 160 -17.43 11.75 -0.49
CA THR A 160 -16.05 11.39 -0.81
C THR A 160 -15.17 11.38 0.42
N ALA A 161 -14.20 10.51 0.45
CA ALA A 161 -13.11 10.52 1.43
C ALA A 161 -12.01 11.44 0.91
N SER A 162 -11.93 12.64 1.48
CA SER A 162 -10.89 13.62 1.18
C SER A 162 -9.61 13.24 1.90
N LEU A 163 -8.50 13.12 1.18
CA LEU A 163 -7.18 12.93 1.77
C LEU A 163 -6.75 14.23 2.45
N VAL A 164 -6.69 14.23 3.78
CA VAL A 164 -6.31 15.39 4.59
C VAL A 164 -4.80 15.50 4.67
N ALA A 165 -4.12 14.38 4.92
CA ALA A 165 -2.68 14.34 5.08
C ALA A 165 -2.13 12.95 4.78
N CYS A 166 -0.87 12.90 4.34
CA CYS A 166 -0.09 11.68 4.24
C CYS A 166 1.32 11.91 4.77
N THR A 167 1.94 10.86 5.29
CA THR A 167 3.33 10.89 5.73
C THR A 167 4.00 9.54 5.60
N GLU A 168 5.30 9.57 5.38
CA GLU A 168 6.19 8.41 5.44
C GLU A 168 7.29 8.73 6.43
N THR A 169 7.35 7.99 7.52
CA THR A 169 8.37 8.13 8.57
C THR A 169 8.93 6.78 8.93
N ALA A 170 9.95 6.73 9.79
CA ALA A 170 10.50 5.48 10.28
C ALA A 170 11.11 5.66 11.66
N PHE A 171 11.02 4.61 12.47
CA PHE A 171 11.54 4.60 13.83
C PHE A 171 12.40 3.36 14.09
N PRO A 172 13.46 3.47 14.91
CA PRO A 172 14.28 2.34 15.30
C PRO A 172 13.62 1.55 16.43
N MET A 173 13.84 0.24 16.43
CA MET A 173 13.53 -0.67 17.53
C MET A 173 14.74 -1.53 17.80
N SER A 174 15.12 -1.73 19.06
CA SER A 174 16.22 -2.61 19.43
C SER A 174 15.99 -3.26 20.78
N GLU A 175 16.37 -4.51 20.89
CA GLU A 175 16.30 -5.29 22.13
C GLU A 175 17.37 -6.38 22.14
N THR A 176 17.96 -6.65 23.31
CA THR A 176 18.82 -7.81 23.53
C THR A 176 18.06 -8.86 24.34
N VAL A 177 17.87 -10.03 23.78
CA VAL A 177 16.97 -11.08 24.30
C VAL A 177 17.79 -12.32 24.65
N PRO A 178 17.60 -12.91 25.84
CA PRO A 178 18.21 -14.19 26.18
C PRO A 178 17.53 -15.34 25.40
N LEU A 179 18.32 -16.31 24.97
CA LEU A 179 17.78 -17.55 24.43
C LEU A 179 17.07 -18.37 25.52
N PRO A 180 16.02 -19.10 25.18
CA PRO A 180 15.39 -20.06 26.08
C PRO A 180 16.39 -21.08 26.65
N ASP A 181 16.14 -21.58 27.85
CA ASP A 181 17.08 -22.49 28.56
C ASP A 181 17.33 -23.82 27.84
N GLY A 182 16.55 -24.21 26.88
CA GLY A 182 16.71 -25.44 26.10
C GLY A 182 17.48 -25.26 24.80
N ASP A 183 17.66 -24.04 24.34
CA ASP A 183 18.28 -23.74 23.05
C ASP A 183 19.81 -23.71 23.18
N PRO A 184 20.55 -24.14 22.15
CA PRO A 184 22.01 -24.08 22.13
C PRO A 184 22.52 -22.63 21.95
N ALA A 185 23.77 -22.38 22.33
CA ALA A 185 24.45 -21.11 22.02
C ALA A 185 24.57 -20.95 20.50
N VAL A 186 24.32 -19.72 20.00
CA VAL A 186 24.25 -19.43 18.56
C VAL A 186 25.63 -19.19 17.97
N SER A 187 25.98 -19.99 16.98
CA SER A 187 27.20 -19.80 16.17
C SER A 187 26.98 -18.72 15.10
N CYS A 188 25.85 -18.77 14.37
CA CYS A 188 25.47 -17.78 13.37
C CYS A 188 23.95 -17.77 13.12
N VAL A 189 23.46 -16.68 12.53
CA VAL A 189 22.09 -16.54 12.04
C VAL A 189 22.10 -16.78 10.53
N LEU A 190 21.35 -17.78 10.05
CA LEU A 190 21.27 -18.14 8.64
C LEU A 190 20.28 -17.29 7.86
N SER A 191 19.18 -16.91 8.50
CA SER A 191 18.14 -16.07 7.94
C SER A 191 17.36 -15.38 9.07
N ALA A 192 16.95 -14.16 8.86
CA ALA A 192 16.07 -13.44 9.78
C ALA A 192 14.98 -12.70 9.01
N GLN A 193 13.77 -12.69 9.57
CA GLN A 193 12.61 -12.01 9.04
C GLN A 193 11.87 -11.29 10.17
N ALA A 194 11.20 -10.20 9.83
CA ALA A 194 10.34 -9.51 10.78
C ALA A 194 9.09 -8.99 10.09
N ALA A 195 7.99 -8.96 10.85
CA ALA A 195 6.72 -8.38 10.46
C ALA A 195 6.24 -7.40 11.54
N ALA A 196 5.89 -6.19 11.15
CA ALA A 196 5.34 -5.20 12.06
C ALA A 196 3.84 -5.01 11.78
N LEU A 197 3.02 -5.20 12.81
CA LEU A 197 1.56 -5.16 12.72
C LEU A 197 1.01 -4.03 13.58
N ALA A 198 0.20 -3.15 12.99
CA ALA A 198 -0.59 -2.20 13.74
C ALA A 198 -1.84 -2.89 14.29
N GLN A 199 -2.03 -2.86 15.63
CA GLN A 199 -3.17 -3.47 16.31
C GLN A 199 -4.20 -2.41 16.74
N GLU A 200 -3.72 -1.28 17.25
CA GLU A 200 -4.55 -0.15 17.68
C GLU A 200 -4.04 1.14 17.03
N ILE A 201 -4.95 1.88 16.41
CA ILE A 201 -4.67 3.17 15.80
C ILE A 201 -5.63 4.18 16.44
N LYS A 202 -5.07 5.19 17.12
CA LYS A 202 -5.85 6.25 17.76
C LYS A 202 -5.43 7.60 17.22
N VAL A 203 -6.39 8.33 16.64
CA VAL A 203 -6.19 9.71 16.19
C VAL A 203 -6.38 10.65 17.37
N ILE A 204 -5.44 11.57 17.54
CA ILE A 204 -5.48 12.68 18.48
C ILE A 204 -5.19 13.94 17.63
N SER A 205 -5.67 15.11 18.04
CA SER A 205 -5.44 16.33 17.24
C SER A 205 -3.98 16.48 16.79
N ASN A 206 -3.74 16.46 15.48
CA ASN A 206 -2.43 16.53 14.80
C ASN A 206 -1.44 15.40 15.15
N GLU A 207 -1.89 14.33 15.80
CA GLU A 207 -1.06 13.20 16.19
C GLU A 207 -1.79 11.88 15.95
N LEU A 208 -1.04 10.85 15.61
CA LEU A 208 -1.52 9.48 15.49
C LEU A 208 -0.73 8.58 16.44
N LEU A 209 -1.41 7.98 17.41
CA LEU A 209 -0.83 6.93 18.24
C LEU A 209 -1.05 5.58 17.54
N VAL A 210 0.04 4.91 17.21
CA VAL A 210 0.06 3.56 16.66
C VAL A 210 0.63 2.60 17.69
N LYS A 211 -0.18 1.63 18.12
CA LYS A 211 0.28 0.52 18.93
C LYS A 211 0.20 -0.77 18.13
N GLY A 212 1.13 -1.67 18.41
CA GLY A 212 1.21 -2.91 17.68
C GLY A 212 2.33 -3.80 18.17
N GLU A 213 2.83 -4.63 17.28
CA GLU A 213 3.83 -5.63 17.60
C GLU A 213 4.78 -5.83 16.40
N LEU A 214 6.06 -5.90 16.68
CA LEU A 214 7.09 -6.34 15.76
C LEU A 214 7.46 -7.79 16.13
N THR A 215 7.09 -8.74 15.26
CA THR A 215 7.46 -10.14 15.41
C THR A 215 8.73 -10.40 14.60
N VAL A 216 9.74 -10.95 15.24
CA VAL A 216 11.02 -11.35 14.63
C VAL A 216 11.13 -12.86 14.64
N SER A 217 11.50 -13.45 13.53
CA SER A 217 11.84 -14.86 13.41
C SER A 217 13.21 -15.03 12.77
N ALA A 218 14.02 -15.93 13.31
CA ALA A 218 15.35 -16.22 12.78
C ALA A 218 15.60 -17.72 12.72
N VAL A 219 16.36 -18.14 11.73
CA VAL A 219 16.92 -19.49 11.62
C VAL A 219 18.37 -19.41 12.09
N CYS A 220 18.67 -20.09 13.16
CA CYS A 220 19.97 -20.07 13.82
C CYS A 220 20.67 -21.42 13.66
N ARG A 221 22.00 -21.37 13.62
CA ARG A 221 22.87 -22.53 13.79
C ARG A 221 23.50 -22.46 15.18
N GLY A 222 23.34 -23.53 15.95
CA GLY A 222 24.03 -23.71 17.22
C GLY A 222 25.50 -24.02 17.07
N GLU A 223 26.28 -23.91 18.16
CA GLU A 223 27.70 -24.24 18.20
C GLU A 223 27.95 -25.73 17.93
N GLY A 224 27.01 -26.62 18.28
CA GLY A 224 27.03 -28.05 17.97
C GLY A 224 26.66 -28.39 16.51
N GLY A 225 26.30 -27.39 15.69
CA GLY A 225 25.93 -27.57 14.28
C GLY A 225 24.44 -27.80 14.04
N GLU A 226 23.63 -27.92 15.08
CA GLU A 226 22.17 -28.03 14.99
C GLU A 226 21.51 -26.77 14.45
N ILE A 227 20.45 -26.93 13.66
CA ILE A 227 19.65 -25.82 13.12
C ILE A 227 18.36 -25.72 13.93
N PHE A 228 18.04 -24.53 14.40
CA PHE A 228 16.83 -24.24 15.17
C PHE A 228 16.24 -22.89 14.81
N SER A 229 14.98 -22.68 15.17
CA SER A 229 14.27 -21.41 14.93
C SER A 229 14.17 -20.63 16.23
N PHE A 230 14.49 -19.35 16.16
CA PHE A 230 14.29 -18.38 17.22
C PHE A 230 13.13 -17.46 16.85
N GLY A 231 12.28 -17.11 17.81
CA GLY A 231 11.19 -16.17 17.64
C GLY A 231 11.06 -15.23 18.82
N HIS A 232 10.82 -13.95 18.56
CA HIS A 232 10.62 -12.93 19.60
C HIS A 232 9.66 -11.85 19.10
N SER A 233 8.90 -11.29 20.05
CA SER A 233 7.95 -10.21 19.78
C SER A 233 8.26 -8.98 20.63
N MET A 234 8.28 -7.82 19.98
CA MET A 234 8.55 -6.52 20.61
C MET A 234 7.33 -5.61 20.46
N PRO A 235 6.84 -4.98 21.56
CA PRO A 235 5.70 -4.07 21.47
C PRO A 235 6.05 -2.78 20.74
N ILE A 236 5.17 -2.34 19.84
CA ILE A 236 5.24 -1.04 19.16
C ILE A 236 4.33 -0.06 19.90
N SER A 237 4.85 1.11 20.25
CA SER A 237 4.06 2.25 20.73
C SER A 237 4.70 3.53 20.20
N GLN A 238 4.16 4.04 19.09
CA GLN A 238 4.74 5.16 18.35
C GLN A 238 3.72 6.28 18.17
N ILE A 239 4.14 7.52 18.42
CA ILE A 239 3.39 8.73 18.08
C ILE A 239 3.94 9.27 16.77
N ILE A 240 3.05 9.53 15.81
CA ILE A 240 3.37 10.09 14.49
C ILE A 240 2.67 11.44 14.39
N ASN A 241 3.45 12.50 14.18
CA ASN A 241 2.91 13.84 13.96
C ASN A 241 2.35 13.93 12.54
N LEU A 242 1.12 14.39 12.40
CA LEU A 242 0.44 14.53 11.14
C LEU A 242 -0.55 15.70 11.21
N GLU A 243 -0.15 16.84 10.67
CA GLU A 243 -0.92 18.06 10.75
C GLU A 243 -2.28 17.96 10.01
N GLY A 244 -3.30 18.59 10.57
CA GLY A 244 -4.64 18.70 9.98
C GLY A 244 -5.57 17.53 10.31
N ILE A 245 -5.13 16.51 11.04
CA ILE A 245 -5.97 15.38 11.46
C ILE A 245 -6.67 15.61 12.79
N ASP A 246 -7.85 15.04 12.93
CA ASP A 246 -8.67 15.01 14.14
C ASP A 246 -9.36 13.64 14.30
N GLU A 247 -10.20 13.51 15.33
CA GLU A 247 -10.89 12.26 15.67
C GLU A 247 -11.88 11.79 14.58
N ASP A 248 -12.32 12.68 13.68
CA ASP A 248 -13.21 12.36 12.56
C ASP A 248 -12.46 11.76 11.36
N CYS A 249 -11.12 11.75 11.40
CA CYS A 249 -10.30 11.18 10.35
C CYS A 249 -10.16 9.67 10.47
N THR A 250 -10.32 8.98 9.33
CA THR A 250 -9.96 7.56 9.19
C THR A 250 -8.54 7.43 8.68
N CYS A 251 -7.65 6.82 9.48
CA CYS A 251 -6.26 6.62 9.11
C CYS A 251 -6.02 5.19 8.61
N CYS A 252 -5.35 5.07 7.46
CA CYS A 252 -4.78 3.83 6.92
C CYS A 252 -3.28 3.83 7.25
N VAL A 253 -2.81 2.80 7.94
CA VAL A 253 -1.42 2.67 8.39
C VAL A 253 -0.81 1.39 7.85
N CYS A 254 0.42 1.48 7.32
CA CYS A 254 1.25 0.36 6.92
C CYS A 254 2.61 0.48 7.61
N LEU A 255 3.09 -0.62 8.19
CA LEU A 255 4.34 -0.66 8.96
C LEU A 255 5.38 -1.59 8.31
N PRO A 256 5.97 -1.23 7.14
CA PRO A 256 6.99 -2.07 6.53
C PRO A 256 8.26 -2.09 7.36
N VAL A 257 8.87 -3.26 7.54
CA VAL A 257 10.21 -3.37 8.12
C VAL A 257 11.23 -3.06 7.04
N THR A 258 11.96 -1.94 7.18
CA THR A 258 12.91 -1.44 6.18
C THR A 258 14.33 -1.90 6.42
N SER A 259 14.66 -2.29 7.67
CA SER A 259 15.94 -2.86 8.05
C SER A 259 15.74 -3.82 9.22
N LEU A 260 16.40 -4.97 9.16
CA LEU A 260 16.47 -5.94 10.25
C LEU A 260 17.89 -6.47 10.35
N GLU A 261 18.42 -6.50 11.55
CA GLU A 261 19.68 -7.12 11.90
C GLU A 261 19.47 -7.96 13.16
N VAL A 262 19.91 -9.20 13.12
CA VAL A 262 19.79 -10.17 14.23
C VAL A 262 21.15 -10.80 14.40
N LEU A 263 21.83 -10.52 15.52
CA LEU A 263 23.20 -10.96 15.76
C LEU A 263 23.30 -11.74 17.08
N PRO A 264 24.08 -12.82 17.10
CA PRO A 264 24.44 -13.48 18.35
C PRO A 264 25.36 -12.58 19.18
N LYS A 265 25.14 -12.59 20.50
CA LYS A 265 25.91 -11.80 21.46
C LYS A 265 26.29 -12.67 22.67
N ALA A 266 27.51 -12.49 23.12
CA ALA A 266 27.98 -13.20 24.28
C ALA A 266 27.28 -12.71 25.57
N ASP A 267 26.93 -13.65 26.44
CA ASP A 267 26.47 -13.38 27.80
C ASP A 267 27.64 -13.11 28.75
N GLN A 268 27.36 -13.06 30.07
CA GLN A 268 28.41 -12.83 31.07
C GLN A 268 29.38 -14.00 31.21
N ALA A 269 29.01 -15.22 30.81
CA ALA A 269 29.87 -16.39 30.79
C ALA A 269 30.77 -16.47 29.55
N GLY A 270 30.49 -15.65 28.54
CA GLY A 270 31.18 -15.62 27.26
C GLY A 270 30.56 -16.49 26.19
N ASP A 271 29.41 -17.10 26.46
CA ASP A 271 28.67 -17.94 25.53
C ASP A 271 27.65 -17.08 24.73
N ASN A 272 27.50 -17.35 23.44
CA ASN A 272 26.55 -16.64 22.56
C ASN A 272 25.08 -17.05 22.86
N ARG A 273 24.60 -16.74 24.06
CA ARG A 273 23.25 -17.04 24.52
C ARG A 273 22.32 -15.81 24.51
N LEU A 274 22.76 -14.71 23.99
CA LEU A 274 21.96 -13.52 23.78
C LEU A 274 21.78 -13.29 22.28
N ILE A 275 20.64 -12.77 21.90
CA ILE A 275 20.34 -12.29 20.53
C ILE A 275 20.11 -10.78 20.59
N ASP A 276 20.91 -10.06 19.84
CA ASP A 276 20.77 -8.61 19.66
C ASP A 276 19.93 -8.34 18.42
N ILE A 277 18.74 -7.77 18.60
CA ILE A 277 17.80 -7.46 17.54
C ILE A 277 17.82 -5.96 17.31
N SER A 278 18.09 -5.54 16.09
CA SER A 278 17.98 -4.14 15.64
C SER A 278 17.12 -4.08 14.40
N ALA A 279 16.02 -3.35 14.47
CA ALA A 279 15.08 -3.17 13.37
C ALA A 279 14.80 -1.69 13.13
N ARG A 280 14.45 -1.36 11.89
CA ARG A 280 13.87 -0.08 11.52
C ARG A 280 12.50 -0.32 10.89
N VAL A 281 11.47 0.21 11.52
CA VAL A 281 10.08 0.09 11.06
C VAL A 281 9.69 1.39 10.39
N GLY A 282 9.28 1.30 9.14
CA GLY A 282 8.63 2.40 8.43
C GLY A 282 7.19 2.58 8.93
N ALA A 283 6.64 3.77 8.74
CA ALA A 283 5.25 4.06 8.98
C ALA A 283 4.71 4.95 7.86
N GLY A 284 4.01 4.32 6.93
CA GLY A 284 3.22 5.00 5.90
C GLY A 284 1.82 5.25 6.41
N VAL A 285 1.41 6.51 6.49
CA VAL A 285 0.09 6.92 7.00
C VAL A 285 -0.62 7.77 5.97
N LYS A 286 -1.90 7.47 5.72
CA LYS A 286 -2.82 8.30 4.97
C LYS A 286 -4.07 8.54 5.80
N ALA A 287 -4.43 9.80 5.99
CA ALA A 287 -5.59 10.22 6.78
C ALA A 287 -6.67 10.81 5.88
N TYR A 288 -7.87 10.28 5.98
CA TYR A 288 -9.02 10.68 5.19
C TYR A 288 -10.14 11.20 6.07
N ARG A 289 -10.81 12.27 5.60
CA ARG A 289 -12.05 12.79 6.19
C ARG A 289 -13.20 12.57 5.21
N GLU A 290 -14.31 12.02 5.68
CA GLU A 290 -15.51 11.91 4.86
C GLU A 290 -16.19 13.26 4.72
N LEU A 291 -16.44 13.66 3.48
CA LEU A 291 -17.17 14.86 3.11
C LEU A 291 -18.46 14.50 2.42
N SER A 292 -19.53 15.27 2.69
CA SER A 292 -20.82 15.14 2.01
C SER A 292 -21.28 16.54 1.59
N PHE A 293 -21.54 16.72 0.30
CA PHE A 293 -21.91 18.02 -0.28
C PHE A 293 -22.68 17.82 -1.58
N PRO A 294 -23.54 18.81 -1.98
CA PRO A 294 -24.13 18.82 -3.30
C PRO A 294 -23.05 19.09 -4.36
N THR A 295 -23.09 18.37 -5.49
CA THR A 295 -22.21 18.59 -6.63
C THR A 295 -23.02 19.09 -7.81
N VAL A 296 -22.63 20.20 -8.41
CA VAL A 296 -23.30 20.74 -9.59
C VAL A 296 -22.96 19.90 -10.82
N THR A 297 -23.99 19.32 -11.43
CA THR A 297 -23.87 18.45 -12.62
C THR A 297 -24.24 19.16 -13.92
N ASP A 298 -25.08 20.19 -13.83
CA ASP A 298 -25.48 21.05 -14.94
C ASP A 298 -25.95 22.42 -14.41
N ALA A 299 -25.87 23.46 -15.25
CA ALA A 299 -26.31 24.79 -14.91
C ALA A 299 -26.84 25.55 -16.17
N TYR A 300 -27.85 26.38 -15.98
CA TYR A 300 -28.26 27.38 -16.97
C TYR A 300 -28.76 28.65 -16.28
N SER A 301 -28.90 29.74 -17.02
CA SER A 301 -29.51 30.96 -16.48
C SER A 301 -30.72 31.38 -17.31
N VAL A 302 -31.73 31.91 -16.61
CA VAL A 302 -32.91 32.51 -17.24
C VAL A 302 -32.63 33.93 -17.76
N CYS A 303 -31.52 34.56 -17.29
CA CYS A 303 -31.20 35.95 -17.57
C CYS A 303 -30.08 36.15 -18.60
N CYS A 304 -29.13 35.21 -18.70
CA CYS A 304 -27.99 35.30 -19.61
C CYS A 304 -27.64 33.93 -20.21
N ASP A 305 -26.81 33.92 -21.24
CA ASP A 305 -26.24 32.68 -21.76
C ASP A 305 -25.05 32.28 -20.89
N LEU A 306 -25.07 31.02 -20.41
CA LEU A 306 -23.99 30.47 -19.60
C LEU A 306 -23.10 29.55 -20.45
N GLU A 307 -21.78 29.73 -20.33
CA GLU A 307 -20.79 28.75 -20.74
C GLU A 307 -20.40 27.91 -19.55
N THR A 308 -20.66 26.62 -19.63
CA THR A 308 -20.28 25.67 -18.59
C THR A 308 -19.26 24.68 -19.14
N LYS A 309 -18.16 24.44 -18.38
CA LYS A 309 -17.26 23.31 -18.64
C LYS A 309 -17.56 22.21 -17.64
N SER A 310 -17.45 20.97 -18.06
CA SER A 310 -17.68 19.82 -17.19
C SER A 310 -16.62 18.75 -17.42
N ARG A 311 -16.34 17.98 -16.37
CA ARG A 311 -15.51 16.77 -16.41
C ARG A 311 -16.17 15.65 -15.65
N ASN A 312 -15.68 14.43 -15.83
CA ASN A 312 -15.97 13.35 -14.92
C ASN A 312 -14.98 13.38 -13.75
N ALA A 313 -15.48 13.31 -12.52
CA ALA A 313 -14.70 13.18 -11.31
C ALA A 313 -15.06 11.89 -10.60
N ASP A 314 -14.06 11.27 -9.97
CA ASP A 314 -14.24 10.06 -9.15
C ASP A 314 -14.48 10.48 -7.71
N PHE A 315 -15.61 10.06 -7.14
CA PHE A 315 -15.96 10.24 -5.73
C PHE A 315 -15.79 8.90 -5.02
N ALA A 316 -14.77 8.80 -4.19
CA ALA A 316 -14.43 7.57 -3.49
C ALA A 316 -14.77 7.70 -2.01
N VAL A 317 -15.52 6.76 -1.47
CA VAL A 317 -15.83 6.64 -0.04
C VAL A 317 -15.11 5.43 0.55
N ILE A 318 -14.80 5.46 1.84
CA ILE A 318 -14.27 4.28 2.52
C ILE A 318 -15.42 3.30 2.72
N ALA A 319 -15.41 2.21 1.96
CA ALA A 319 -16.41 1.16 2.04
C ALA A 319 -16.14 0.19 3.18
N ASP A 320 -14.85 -0.09 3.46
CA ASP A 320 -14.44 -0.98 4.54
C ASP A 320 -12.99 -0.72 4.95
N LYS A 321 -12.68 -0.99 6.22
CA LYS A 321 -11.33 -1.01 6.77
C LYS A 321 -11.12 -2.36 7.46
N PHE A 322 -10.07 -3.07 7.11
CA PHE A 322 -9.83 -4.41 7.59
C PHE A 322 -8.39 -4.61 8.07
N ASN A 323 -8.24 -5.56 8.98
CA ASN A 323 -6.96 -6.03 9.50
C ASN A 323 -7.17 -7.49 9.93
N ASP A 324 -6.89 -8.42 9.01
CA ASP A 324 -7.24 -9.83 9.17
C ASP A 324 -6.00 -10.72 9.12
N THR A 325 -6.04 -11.79 9.90
CA THR A 325 -5.06 -12.88 9.79
C THR A 325 -5.55 -13.91 8.79
N PHE A 326 -4.70 -14.26 7.85
CA PHE A 326 -4.96 -15.25 6.82
C PHE A 326 -3.91 -16.37 6.85
N THR A 327 -4.34 -17.62 6.67
CA THR A 327 -3.44 -18.78 6.60
C THR A 327 -3.48 -19.37 5.19
N CYS A 328 -2.35 -19.32 4.51
CA CYS A 328 -2.11 -20.05 3.26
C CYS A 328 -1.58 -21.44 3.59
N ARG A 329 -2.16 -22.47 2.98
CA ARG A 329 -1.72 -23.87 3.09
C ARG A 329 -1.42 -24.43 1.72
N SER A 330 -0.29 -25.11 1.59
CA SER A 330 0.09 -25.78 0.35
C SER A 330 0.92 -27.03 0.65
N THR A 331 0.86 -28.01 -0.24
CA THR A 331 1.74 -29.17 -0.21
C THR A 331 2.77 -29.01 -1.31
N GLN A 332 4.05 -29.08 -0.96
CA GLN A 332 5.18 -28.91 -1.86
C GLN A 332 5.88 -30.26 -2.09
N ASP A 333 6.24 -30.51 -3.34
CA ASP A 333 6.96 -31.72 -3.71
C ASP A 333 8.46 -31.59 -3.36
N LEU A 334 8.91 -32.42 -2.42
CA LEU A 334 10.30 -32.49 -1.93
C LEU A 334 10.72 -33.98 -1.79
N PRO A 335 10.90 -34.70 -2.89
CA PRO A 335 11.05 -36.14 -2.88
C PRO A 335 12.33 -36.64 -2.13
N GLU A 336 13.36 -35.80 -2.06
CA GLU A 336 14.62 -36.09 -1.40
C GLU A 336 14.61 -35.76 0.10
N ALA A 337 13.61 -34.95 0.57
CA ALA A 337 13.59 -34.47 1.95
C ALA A 337 13.22 -35.59 2.94
N ARG A 338 14.06 -35.75 3.96
CA ARG A 338 13.81 -36.61 5.12
C ARG A 338 13.37 -35.81 6.31
N GLN A 339 14.02 -34.69 6.54
CA GLN A 339 13.73 -33.78 7.64
C GLN A 339 13.88 -32.33 7.15
N ILE A 340 12.89 -31.49 7.42
CA ILE A 340 12.97 -30.05 7.20
C ILE A 340 13.68 -29.44 8.42
N LEU A 341 14.80 -28.77 8.15
CA LEU A 341 15.59 -28.07 9.16
C LEU A 341 15.07 -26.64 9.37
N ALA A 342 14.70 -25.98 8.28
CA ALA A 342 14.16 -24.62 8.32
C ALA A 342 13.28 -24.32 7.10
N LEU A 343 12.32 -23.41 7.30
CA LEU A 343 11.51 -22.79 6.26
C LEU A 343 11.51 -21.27 6.48
N TRP A 344 11.71 -20.51 5.40
CA TRP A 344 11.45 -19.07 5.37
C TRP A 344 10.83 -18.67 4.03
N CYS A 345 10.29 -17.45 3.95
CA CYS A 345 9.59 -16.95 2.78
C CYS A 345 10.25 -15.69 2.23
N SER A 346 10.15 -15.45 0.91
CA SER A 346 10.56 -14.22 0.26
C SER A 346 9.65 -13.88 -0.94
N ASP A 347 9.95 -12.78 -1.63
CA ASP A 347 9.39 -12.38 -2.92
C ASP A 347 7.85 -12.41 -2.94
N LEU A 348 7.24 -11.82 -1.89
CA LEU A 348 5.79 -11.70 -1.78
C LEU A 348 5.27 -10.71 -2.83
N SER A 349 4.59 -11.22 -3.84
CA SER A 349 3.85 -10.41 -4.81
C SER A 349 2.40 -10.20 -4.39
N LYS A 350 1.76 -9.14 -4.89
CA LYS A 350 0.34 -8.88 -4.65
C LYS A 350 -0.36 -8.31 -5.88
N SER A 351 -1.59 -8.73 -6.06
CA SER A 351 -2.54 -8.23 -7.06
C SER A 351 -3.90 -8.06 -6.40
N VAL A 352 -4.63 -7.04 -6.78
CA VAL A 352 -6.00 -6.79 -6.31
C VAL A 352 -6.93 -6.81 -7.50
N ALA A 353 -7.96 -7.62 -7.41
CA ALA A 353 -9.07 -7.70 -8.37
C ALA A 353 -10.39 -7.50 -7.65
N GLN A 354 -11.45 -7.16 -8.38
CA GLN A 354 -12.81 -7.13 -7.84
C GLN A 354 -13.69 -8.16 -8.55
N ASP A 355 -14.65 -8.70 -7.83
CA ASP A 355 -15.71 -9.55 -8.37
C ASP A 355 -17.10 -9.01 -8.01
N SER A 356 -18.16 -9.87 -8.12
CA SER A 356 -19.53 -9.50 -7.74
C SER A 356 -19.70 -9.23 -6.25
N ASP A 357 -18.88 -9.86 -5.40
CA ASP A 357 -19.08 -9.92 -3.95
C ASP A 357 -18.14 -9.02 -3.17
N GLY A 358 -17.05 -8.53 -3.81
CA GLY A 358 -16.07 -7.66 -3.14
C GLY A 358 -14.71 -7.62 -3.82
N ILE A 359 -13.63 -7.73 -3.03
CA ILE A 359 -12.26 -7.74 -3.53
C ILE A 359 -11.60 -9.10 -3.34
N ILE A 360 -10.69 -9.40 -4.26
CA ILE A 360 -9.80 -10.56 -4.22
C ILE A 360 -8.37 -10.03 -4.17
N ILE A 361 -7.66 -10.37 -3.11
CA ILE A 361 -6.23 -10.09 -2.96
C ILE A 361 -5.49 -11.41 -3.17
N SER A 362 -4.67 -11.48 -4.18
CA SER A 362 -3.94 -12.69 -4.55
C SER A 362 -2.49 -12.38 -4.90
N GLY A 363 -1.67 -13.41 -4.90
CA GLY A 363 -0.28 -13.27 -5.27
C GLY A 363 0.48 -14.57 -5.11
N GLU A 364 1.78 -14.47 -5.22
CA GLU A 364 2.73 -15.55 -5.15
C GLU A 364 3.80 -15.23 -4.13
N LEU A 365 4.27 -16.24 -3.42
CA LEU A 365 5.40 -16.14 -2.50
C LEU A 365 6.38 -17.28 -2.73
N THR A 366 7.65 -17.02 -2.48
CA THR A 366 8.72 -17.99 -2.58
C THR A 366 8.98 -18.63 -1.23
N LEU A 367 8.97 -19.96 -1.22
CA LEU A 367 9.29 -20.81 -0.07
C LEU A 367 10.72 -21.32 -0.19
N HIS A 368 11.51 -21.17 0.86
CA HIS A 368 12.89 -21.64 0.95
C HIS A 368 12.98 -22.76 1.98
N PHE A 369 13.36 -23.94 1.53
CA PHE A 369 13.52 -25.11 2.38
C PHE A 369 14.99 -25.44 2.57
N LEU A 370 15.44 -25.51 3.82
CA LEU A 370 16.65 -26.16 4.23
C LEU A 370 16.28 -27.52 4.83
N TYR A 371 16.78 -28.60 4.29
CA TYR A 371 16.38 -29.96 4.69
C TYR A 371 17.56 -30.94 4.62
N THR A 372 17.42 -32.11 5.21
CA THR A 372 18.36 -33.22 5.02
C THR A 372 17.79 -34.28 4.07
N ASP A 373 18.65 -34.84 3.21
CA ASP A 373 18.34 -35.98 2.35
C ASP A 373 18.44 -37.34 3.08
N ALA A 374 18.38 -38.45 2.32
CA ALA A 374 18.44 -39.80 2.85
C ALA A 374 19.82 -40.15 3.49
N GLU A 375 20.88 -39.48 3.03
CA GLU A 375 22.26 -39.62 3.53
C GLU A 375 22.56 -38.58 4.63
N SER A 376 21.52 -37.90 5.17
CA SER A 376 21.64 -36.84 6.18
C SER A 376 22.49 -35.65 5.72
N GLN A 377 22.60 -35.42 4.39
CA GLN A 377 23.31 -34.26 3.86
C GLN A 377 22.38 -33.07 3.78
N PRO A 378 22.85 -31.87 4.14
CA PRO A 378 22.05 -30.65 4.03
C PRO A 378 21.79 -30.30 2.58
N CYS A 379 20.55 -30.06 2.24
CA CYS A 379 20.06 -29.71 0.93
C CYS A 379 19.21 -28.45 1.01
N TYR A 380 19.12 -27.74 -0.12
CA TYR A 380 18.26 -26.58 -0.27
C TYR A 380 17.33 -26.76 -1.47
N ALA A 381 16.08 -26.35 -1.30
CA ALA A 381 15.12 -26.25 -2.39
C ALA A 381 14.31 -24.96 -2.29
N GLN A 382 13.95 -24.43 -3.44
CA GLN A 382 13.06 -23.26 -3.58
C GLN A 382 11.78 -23.72 -4.28
N ARG A 383 10.64 -23.29 -3.78
CA ARG A 383 9.31 -23.54 -4.35
C ARG A 383 8.51 -22.26 -4.34
N GLN A 384 7.51 -22.18 -5.20
CA GLN A 384 6.55 -21.08 -5.23
C GLN A 384 5.19 -21.60 -4.80
N THR A 385 4.42 -20.74 -4.12
CA THR A 385 3.04 -21.02 -3.76
C THR A 385 2.20 -19.77 -3.95
N ASN A 386 0.95 -19.98 -4.35
CA ASN A 386 -0.02 -18.89 -4.53
C ASN A 386 -0.88 -18.77 -3.29
N TYR A 387 -1.33 -17.56 -3.02
CA TYR A 387 -2.34 -17.27 -2.01
C TYR A 387 -3.49 -16.48 -2.63
N GLU A 388 -4.67 -16.63 -2.04
CA GLU A 388 -5.86 -15.88 -2.41
C GLU A 388 -6.67 -15.58 -1.15
N TYR A 389 -6.90 -14.30 -0.90
CA TYR A 389 -7.73 -13.79 0.17
C TYR A 389 -8.92 -13.04 -0.42
N ARG A 390 -10.13 -13.35 0.06
CA ARG A 390 -11.38 -12.72 -0.39
C ARG A 390 -12.02 -11.93 0.73
N ARG A 391 -12.45 -10.70 0.41
CA ARG A 391 -13.17 -9.83 1.32
C ARG A 391 -14.49 -9.39 0.68
N ALA A 392 -15.59 -9.79 1.31
CA ALA A 392 -16.91 -9.37 0.87
C ALA A 392 -17.15 -7.91 1.25
N VAL A 393 -17.52 -7.09 0.28
CA VAL A 393 -17.81 -5.66 0.44
C VAL A 393 -18.99 -5.27 -0.42
N ARG A 394 -19.98 -4.62 0.19
CA ARG A 394 -21.09 -4.06 -0.58
C ARG A 394 -20.60 -2.89 -1.39
N LYS A 395 -20.78 -2.93 -2.70
CA LYS A 395 -20.31 -1.93 -3.65
C LYS A 395 -21.44 -1.22 -4.39
N CYS A 396 -21.17 0.03 -4.78
CA CYS A 396 -22.03 0.80 -5.70
C CYS A 396 -21.25 1.20 -6.97
N GLY A 397 -19.93 1.15 -6.95
CA GLY A 397 -19.02 1.53 -8.03
C GLY A 397 -17.81 0.60 -8.15
N ASP A 398 -16.66 1.16 -8.45
CA ASP A 398 -15.39 0.45 -8.59
C ASP A 398 -14.64 0.41 -7.26
N LEU A 399 -14.31 -0.81 -6.80
CA LEU A 399 -13.55 -1.00 -5.57
C LEU A 399 -12.05 -0.82 -5.84
N LYS A 400 -11.41 -0.01 -5.00
CA LYS A 400 -9.96 0.22 -5.01
C LYS A 400 -9.39 -0.10 -3.63
N CYS A 401 -8.28 -0.82 -3.60
CA CYS A 401 -7.56 -1.15 -2.36
C CYS A 401 -6.06 -1.23 -2.61
N SER A 402 -5.28 -0.74 -1.66
CA SER A 402 -3.83 -0.94 -1.63
C SER A 402 -3.47 -1.64 -0.32
N PRO A 403 -3.57 -2.98 -0.27
CA PRO A 403 -3.38 -3.73 0.96
C PRO A 403 -1.92 -3.75 1.40
N CYS A 404 -1.71 -3.74 2.72
CA CYS A 404 -0.47 -4.10 3.39
C CYS A 404 -0.53 -5.60 3.69
N ILE A 405 0.52 -6.34 3.33
CA ILE A 405 0.58 -7.78 3.55
C ILE A 405 1.92 -8.11 4.19
N GLU A 406 1.87 -8.73 5.37
CA GLU A 406 3.04 -9.12 6.14
C GLU A 406 3.00 -10.62 6.45
N ILE A 407 4.10 -11.33 6.26
CA ILE A 407 4.24 -12.74 6.64
C ILE A 407 4.64 -12.78 8.11
N THR A 408 3.77 -13.32 8.95
CA THR A 408 3.97 -13.36 10.41
C THR A 408 4.60 -14.67 10.88
N ALA A 409 4.32 -15.78 10.20
CA ALA A 409 4.92 -17.07 10.53
C ALA A 409 4.92 -18.00 9.30
N ALA A 410 5.88 -18.92 9.26
CA ALA A 410 5.91 -20.00 8.29
C ALA A 410 6.36 -21.29 8.98
N SER A 411 5.71 -22.39 8.67
CA SER A 411 6.06 -23.72 9.18
C SER A 411 5.84 -24.78 8.12
N ALA A 412 6.62 -25.86 8.19
CA ALA A 412 6.47 -27.00 7.31
C ALA A 412 6.67 -28.31 8.06
N ALA A 413 5.89 -29.31 7.68
CA ALA A 413 6.04 -30.68 8.16
C ALA A 413 6.36 -31.60 6.98
N CYS A 414 7.42 -32.43 7.12
CA CYS A 414 7.81 -33.39 6.10
C CYS A 414 6.88 -34.61 6.14
N ALA A 415 6.36 -35.03 4.99
CA ALA A 415 5.53 -36.23 4.83
C ALA A 415 5.89 -36.96 3.55
N SER A 416 6.62 -38.07 3.68
CA SER A 416 6.86 -39.08 2.60
C SER A 416 7.20 -38.48 1.21
N GLY A 417 8.19 -37.58 1.14
CA GLY A 417 8.61 -36.95 -0.12
C GLY A 417 7.86 -35.66 -0.49
N SER A 418 7.05 -35.16 0.41
CA SER A 418 6.39 -33.85 0.31
C SER A 418 6.52 -33.06 1.60
N ALA A 419 6.24 -31.77 1.55
CA ALA A 419 6.17 -30.89 2.70
C ALA A 419 4.80 -30.19 2.76
N ASP A 420 4.09 -30.39 3.85
CA ASP A 420 2.88 -29.64 4.15
C ASP A 420 3.27 -28.29 4.77
N VAL A 421 2.98 -27.22 4.05
CA VAL A 421 3.38 -25.87 4.39
C VAL A 421 2.19 -25.08 4.91
N ARG A 422 2.42 -24.33 5.98
CA ARG A 422 1.50 -23.33 6.51
C ARG A 422 2.22 -21.99 6.62
N VAL A 423 1.70 -20.97 5.94
CA VAL A 423 2.18 -19.59 6.02
C VAL A 423 1.06 -18.74 6.61
N GLU A 424 1.35 -18.07 7.71
CA GLU A 424 0.46 -17.11 8.32
C GLU A 424 0.82 -15.70 7.84
N MET A 425 -0.19 -14.97 7.40
CA MET A 425 -0.07 -13.62 6.88
C MET A 425 -1.08 -12.70 7.57
N ASN A 426 -0.70 -11.48 7.81
CA ASN A 426 -1.62 -10.40 8.12
C ASN A 426 -1.89 -9.59 6.86
N ILE A 427 -3.15 -9.35 6.57
CA ILE A 427 -3.60 -8.55 5.43
C ILE A 427 -4.47 -7.42 5.95
N SER A 428 -4.02 -6.18 5.75
CA SER A 428 -4.72 -4.98 6.22
C SER A 428 -4.84 -3.92 5.15
N GLY A 429 -5.82 -3.03 5.29
CA GLY A 429 -6.01 -1.94 4.34
C GLY A 429 -7.36 -1.25 4.44
N CYS A 430 -7.54 -0.24 3.59
CA CYS A 430 -8.80 0.44 3.37
C CYS A 430 -9.30 0.13 1.95
N ILE A 431 -10.58 -0.17 1.83
CA ILE A 431 -11.26 -0.39 0.56
C ILE A 431 -12.11 0.84 0.26
N PHE A 432 -11.89 1.41 -0.90
CA PHE A 432 -12.62 2.57 -1.39
C PHE A 432 -13.62 2.11 -2.45
N ASP A 433 -14.88 2.56 -2.33
CA ASP A 433 -15.89 2.42 -3.38
C ASP A 433 -15.97 3.74 -4.16
N SER A 434 -15.58 3.72 -5.43
CA SER A 434 -15.44 4.89 -6.28
C SER A 434 -16.56 4.96 -7.31
N VAL A 435 -17.31 6.05 -7.28
CA VAL A 435 -18.38 6.34 -8.24
C VAL A 435 -17.96 7.51 -9.12
N ARG A 436 -17.98 7.30 -10.43
CA ARG A 436 -17.68 8.35 -11.40
C ARG A 436 -18.92 9.16 -11.70
N ARG A 437 -18.81 10.50 -11.58
CA ARG A 437 -19.91 11.44 -11.83
C ARG A 437 -19.45 12.62 -12.67
N LYS A 438 -20.36 13.12 -13.53
CA LYS A 438 -20.16 14.38 -14.23
C LYS A 438 -20.25 15.53 -13.22
N THR A 439 -19.29 16.47 -13.26
CA THR A 439 -19.27 17.68 -12.42
C THR A 439 -18.94 18.88 -13.30
N VAL A 440 -19.57 20.00 -13.00
CA VAL A 440 -19.26 21.29 -13.63
C VAL A 440 -17.97 21.84 -13.01
N THR A 441 -17.05 22.33 -13.84
CA THR A 441 -15.75 22.87 -13.43
C THR A 441 -15.61 24.39 -13.62
N SER A 442 -16.41 24.99 -14.49
CA SER A 442 -16.52 26.44 -14.60
C SER A 442 -17.93 26.84 -15.04
N ILE A 443 -18.38 28.00 -14.53
CA ILE A 443 -19.63 28.63 -14.88
C ILE A 443 -19.31 30.10 -15.18
N GLU A 444 -19.48 30.50 -16.45
CA GLU A 444 -19.17 31.85 -16.91
C GLU A 444 -20.39 32.41 -17.66
N CYS A 445 -20.70 33.70 -17.40
CA CYS A 445 -21.73 34.38 -18.17
C CYS A 445 -21.12 34.90 -19.48
N SER A 446 -21.69 34.53 -20.60
CA SER A 446 -21.29 35.09 -21.90
C SER A 446 -21.61 36.59 -21.96
N ASP A 447 -20.67 37.37 -22.48
CA ASP A 447 -20.80 38.87 -22.59
C ASP A 447 -21.87 39.32 -23.63
N SER A 448 -22.71 38.40 -24.15
CA SER A 448 -23.82 38.77 -25.01
C SER A 448 -24.89 39.58 -24.24
N ASP A 449 -25.41 40.58 -24.86
CA ASP A 449 -26.58 41.35 -24.37
C ASP A 449 -27.63 40.41 -23.78
N GLY A 450 -28.04 40.64 -22.54
CA GLY A 450 -28.91 39.75 -21.76
C GLY A 450 -30.06 39.20 -22.61
N LYS A 451 -30.45 37.96 -22.34
CA LYS A 451 -31.57 37.29 -23.06
C LYS A 451 -32.76 38.25 -23.11
N LYS A 452 -33.27 38.53 -24.30
CA LYS A 452 -34.41 39.42 -24.46
C LYS A 452 -35.62 38.78 -23.75
N THR A 453 -36.01 39.37 -22.63
CA THR A 453 -37.28 39.11 -21.96
C THR A 453 -38.39 39.69 -22.84
N GLY A 454 -38.93 38.95 -23.77
CA GLY A 454 -39.94 39.37 -24.74
C GLY A 454 -40.68 38.19 -25.34
N GLY A 455 -41.03 37.22 -24.50
CA GLY A 455 -41.83 36.07 -24.87
C GLY A 455 -43.31 36.21 -24.49
N ALA A 456 -44.15 35.32 -24.95
CA ALA A 456 -45.53 35.19 -24.48
C ALA A 456 -45.52 34.93 -22.96
N ALA A 457 -46.44 35.52 -22.22
CA ALA A 457 -46.58 35.29 -20.78
C ALA A 457 -46.75 33.79 -20.44
N LEU A 458 -47.28 33.03 -21.40
CA LEU A 458 -47.46 31.56 -21.29
C LEU A 458 -47.27 30.92 -22.64
N THR A 459 -46.49 29.84 -22.69
CA THR A 459 -46.27 29.00 -23.90
C THR A 459 -46.87 27.62 -23.69
N VAL A 460 -47.60 27.13 -24.68
CA VAL A 460 -48.13 25.76 -24.66
C VAL A 460 -47.11 24.80 -25.29
N TYR A 461 -46.68 23.81 -24.54
CA TYR A 461 -45.75 22.77 -25.00
C TYR A 461 -46.36 21.39 -24.85
N PHE A 462 -46.26 20.53 -25.88
CA PHE A 462 -46.68 19.13 -25.81
C PHE A 462 -45.46 18.28 -25.52
N ALA A 463 -45.34 17.86 -24.26
CA ALA A 463 -44.23 17.01 -23.80
C ALA A 463 -44.53 15.53 -24.03
N ASP A 464 -43.50 14.80 -24.45
CA ASP A 464 -43.59 13.34 -24.53
C ASP A 464 -43.20 12.70 -23.18
N ALA A 465 -43.68 11.46 -22.97
CA ALA A 465 -43.32 10.71 -21.75
C ALA A 465 -41.81 10.49 -21.67
N GLY A 466 -41.21 10.76 -20.50
CA GLY A 466 -39.81 10.60 -20.24
C GLY A 466 -38.93 11.85 -20.53
N GLU A 467 -39.51 12.93 -21.08
CA GLU A 467 -38.77 14.21 -21.20
C GLU A 467 -38.47 14.78 -19.81
N GLU A 468 -37.24 15.30 -19.64
CA GLU A 468 -36.82 15.93 -18.39
C GLU A 468 -37.39 17.35 -18.27
N ILE A 469 -37.99 17.65 -17.13
CA ILE A 469 -38.53 19.01 -16.85
C ILE A 469 -37.41 20.04 -16.86
N TRP A 470 -36.20 19.65 -16.44
CA TRP A 470 -34.99 20.45 -16.51
C TRP A 470 -34.67 20.94 -17.94
N ASP A 471 -34.71 20.02 -18.91
CA ASP A 471 -34.42 20.35 -20.33
C ASP A 471 -35.51 21.21 -20.94
N ILE A 472 -36.78 20.99 -20.56
CA ILE A 472 -37.89 21.83 -20.98
C ILE A 472 -37.72 23.24 -20.42
N ALA A 473 -37.49 23.38 -19.10
CA ALA A 473 -37.30 24.66 -18.46
C ALA A 473 -36.12 25.46 -19.05
N ARG A 474 -34.99 24.77 -19.27
CA ARG A 474 -33.79 25.33 -19.93
C ARG A 474 -34.07 25.83 -21.33
N ARG A 475 -34.81 25.06 -22.15
CA ARG A 475 -35.17 25.41 -23.54
C ARG A 475 -36.01 26.68 -23.62
N TYR A 476 -36.90 26.87 -22.67
CA TYR A 476 -37.81 28.00 -22.63
C TYR A 476 -37.36 29.14 -21.71
N ASN A 477 -36.12 29.08 -21.18
CA ASN A 477 -35.55 30.08 -20.28
C ASN A 477 -36.43 30.40 -19.06
N THR A 478 -37.03 29.39 -18.45
CA THR A 478 -37.82 29.48 -17.25
C THR A 478 -37.23 28.62 -16.12
N THR A 479 -37.78 28.65 -14.92
CA THR A 479 -37.32 27.81 -13.82
C THR A 479 -38.09 26.49 -13.78
N VAL A 480 -37.45 25.40 -13.27
CA VAL A 480 -38.12 24.13 -13.05
C VAL A 480 -39.33 24.31 -12.15
N GLU A 481 -39.16 25.05 -11.05
CA GLU A 481 -40.24 25.33 -10.08
C GLU A 481 -41.43 26.03 -10.72
N ALA A 482 -41.21 26.98 -11.64
CA ALA A 482 -42.30 27.67 -12.33
C ALA A 482 -43.09 26.70 -13.23
N VAL A 483 -42.39 25.78 -13.94
CA VAL A 483 -43.05 24.73 -14.76
C VAL A 483 -43.84 23.77 -13.88
N GLU A 484 -43.28 23.34 -12.77
CA GLU A 484 -43.94 22.43 -11.83
C GLU A 484 -45.18 23.03 -11.20
N GLN A 485 -45.07 24.27 -10.72
CA GLN A 485 -46.20 25.01 -10.07
C GLN A 485 -47.35 25.25 -11.04
N GLU A 486 -47.07 25.73 -12.27
CA GLU A 486 -48.10 26.03 -13.25
C GLU A 486 -48.86 24.80 -13.72
N ASN A 487 -48.22 23.62 -13.76
CA ASN A 487 -48.82 22.39 -14.27
C ASN A 487 -49.23 21.38 -13.18
N GLY A 488 -48.95 21.69 -11.91
CA GLY A 488 -49.26 20.77 -10.80
C GLY A 488 -48.52 19.42 -10.91
N ILE A 489 -47.33 19.44 -11.50
CA ILE A 489 -46.51 18.23 -11.68
C ILE A 489 -45.36 18.23 -10.65
N THR A 490 -44.94 17.02 -10.29
CA THR A 490 -43.80 16.84 -9.39
C THR A 490 -42.92 15.71 -9.94
N GLY A 491 -41.60 15.87 -9.88
CA GLY A 491 -40.63 14.88 -10.32
C GLY A 491 -39.72 15.37 -11.44
N GLU A 492 -38.69 14.61 -11.74
CA GLU A 492 -37.67 15.02 -12.71
C GLU A 492 -38.09 14.87 -14.17
N THR A 493 -39.04 13.96 -14.46
CA THR A 493 -39.47 13.62 -15.81
C THR A 493 -40.99 13.66 -15.97
N VAL A 494 -41.44 13.92 -17.18
CA VAL A 494 -42.85 13.87 -17.57
C VAL A 494 -43.32 12.40 -17.57
N ALA A 495 -44.30 12.05 -16.70
CA ALA A 495 -44.75 10.68 -16.53
C ALA A 495 -45.48 10.12 -17.76
N GLN A 496 -46.25 10.93 -18.48
CA GLN A 496 -47.00 10.55 -19.69
C GLN A 496 -47.11 11.73 -20.62
N LYS A 497 -47.35 11.47 -21.90
CA LYS A 497 -47.54 12.52 -22.88
C LYS A 497 -48.66 13.48 -22.44
N CYS A 498 -48.32 14.73 -22.27
CA CYS A 498 -49.25 15.77 -21.77
C CYS A 498 -48.94 17.12 -22.38
N MET A 499 -49.92 18.01 -22.23
CA MET A 499 -49.75 19.44 -22.53
C MET A 499 -49.27 20.14 -21.28
N LEU A 500 -48.17 20.89 -21.41
CA LEU A 500 -47.56 21.73 -20.36
C LEU A 500 -47.76 23.20 -20.70
N LEU A 501 -48.09 23.95 -19.69
CA LEU A 501 -48.10 25.43 -19.72
C LEU A 501 -46.70 25.91 -19.18
N ILE A 502 -45.96 26.55 -20.05
CA ILE A 502 -44.62 27.05 -19.73
C ILE A 502 -44.69 28.56 -19.46
N PRO A 503 -44.52 29.02 -18.21
CA PRO A 503 -44.53 30.42 -17.89
C PRO A 503 -43.29 31.13 -18.46
N GLY A 504 -43.49 32.29 -19.07
CA GLY A 504 -42.39 33.18 -19.43
C GLY A 504 -41.88 33.93 -18.19
N VAL A 505 -40.55 34.10 -18.06
CA VAL A 505 -39.89 34.85 -16.98
C VAL A 505 -39.62 36.29 -17.42
#